data_c8bba77c4dca2bf1c4ff2b98dfa2da1e
#
_entry.id   c8bba77c4dca2bf1c4ff2b98dfa2da1e
#
_cell.length_a   1.000
_cell.length_b   1.000
_cell.length_c   1.000
_cell.angle_alpha   90.00
_cell.angle_beta   90.00
_cell.angle_gamma   90.00
#
_symmetry.space_group_name_H-M   'P 1'
#
loop_
_entity.id
_entity.type
_entity.pdbx_description
1 polymer ?
#
loop_
_entity_poly.entity_id
_entity_poly.type
_entity_poly.pdbx_seq_one_letter_code
_entity_poly.pdbx_strand_id
1 'polypeptide(L)'
;YLAIITLGFGEIVRIIALNLQVLGRAEGIQNIPTPPPIFGVEYAFDSHRIYFWTLLVFILLAIWMVRRLSARRAGRAWESIRQDEDVAELLGVPTFKYKIWAFVLGASVGGAAGVLYASKTLYIAPDNFTLQISILILACVVFGGVGNIWGVILGAVVLAYLPDRIRFLSEARLLVFGLVLVIMMNLRPDGLLPRKKREKALVIKEK
;
A
#
# COMPACT_ATOMS: atom_id res chain seq x y z
N TYR A 1 -1.69 -10.60 -16.08
CA TYR A 1 -0.25 -10.79 -16.33
C TYR A 1 0.61 -9.82 -15.48
N LEU A 2 0.30 -8.51 -15.43
CA LEU A 2 1.11 -7.52 -14.71
C LEU A 2 1.24 -7.85 -13.21
N ALA A 3 0.15 -8.25 -12.55
CA ALA A 3 0.15 -8.60 -11.13
C ALA A 3 1.06 -9.80 -10.83
N ILE A 4 1.07 -10.83 -11.68
CA ILE A 4 1.91 -12.00 -11.52
C ILE A 4 3.39 -11.63 -11.70
N ILE A 5 3.69 -10.81 -12.71
CA ILE A 5 5.07 -10.35 -12.98
C ILE A 5 5.58 -9.49 -11.82
N THR A 6 4.78 -8.59 -11.28
CA THR A 6 5.20 -7.74 -10.16
C THR A 6 5.42 -8.51 -8.86
N LEU A 7 4.59 -9.54 -8.60
CA LEU A 7 4.79 -10.43 -7.45
C LEU A 7 6.05 -11.28 -7.62
N GLY A 8 6.27 -11.85 -8.82
CA GLY A 8 7.48 -12.60 -9.13
C GLY A 8 8.74 -11.74 -9.04
N PHE A 9 8.69 -10.49 -9.53
CA PHE A 9 9.81 -9.56 -9.40
C PHE A 9 10.13 -9.23 -7.94
N GLY A 10 9.11 -9.04 -7.10
CA GLY A 10 9.29 -8.82 -5.66
C GLY A 10 10.01 -9.99 -4.99
N GLU A 11 9.68 -11.23 -5.36
CA GLU A 11 10.34 -12.42 -4.82
C GLU A 11 11.79 -12.56 -5.33
N ILE A 12 12.05 -12.22 -6.58
CA ILE A 12 13.42 -12.17 -7.12
C ILE A 12 14.26 -11.15 -6.34
N VAL A 13 13.75 -9.95 -6.07
CA VAL A 13 14.45 -8.94 -5.27
C VAL A 13 14.73 -9.45 -3.86
N ARG A 14 13.76 -10.15 -3.23
CA ARG A 14 13.96 -10.77 -1.92
C ARG A 14 15.08 -11.82 -1.93
N ILE A 15 15.09 -12.70 -2.93
CA ILE A 15 16.13 -13.73 -3.09
C ILE A 15 17.50 -13.10 -3.33
N ILE A 16 17.57 -12.03 -4.14
CA ILE A 16 18.81 -11.27 -4.34
C ILE A 16 19.29 -10.68 -3.00
N ALA A 17 18.39 -10.09 -2.22
CA ALA A 17 18.70 -9.52 -0.91
C ALA A 17 19.25 -10.57 0.08
N LEU A 18 18.70 -11.80 0.06
CA LEU A 18 19.19 -12.94 0.85
C LEU A 18 20.62 -13.35 0.51
N ASN A 19 21.10 -13.08 -0.71
CA ASN A 19 22.43 -13.45 -1.17
C ASN A 19 23.45 -12.31 -1.10
N LEU A 20 23.00 -11.05 -0.97
CA LEU A 20 23.86 -9.88 -0.92
C LEU A 20 24.51 -9.72 0.46
N GLN A 21 25.84 -9.74 0.50
CA GLN A 21 26.62 -9.53 1.74
C GLN A 21 26.38 -8.15 2.35
N VAL A 22 26.19 -7.12 1.53
CA VAL A 22 25.97 -5.74 1.96
C VAL A 22 24.68 -5.59 2.78
N LEU A 23 23.68 -6.44 2.53
CA LEU A 23 22.40 -6.46 3.24
C LEU A 23 22.36 -7.45 4.42
N GLY A 24 23.52 -8.04 4.78
CA GLY A 24 23.61 -9.01 5.88
C GLY A 24 23.07 -10.40 5.54
N ARG A 25 22.75 -10.68 4.27
CA ARG A 25 22.19 -11.97 3.83
C ARG A 25 20.92 -12.35 4.62
N ALA A 26 20.81 -13.61 5.05
CA ALA A 26 19.71 -14.11 5.86
C ALA A 26 19.68 -13.51 7.29
N GLU A 27 20.84 -13.10 7.82
CA GLU A 27 20.94 -12.49 9.16
C GLU A 27 20.37 -11.07 9.18
N GLY A 28 20.25 -10.41 8.03
CA GLY A 28 19.74 -9.06 7.90
C GLY A 28 20.67 -7.99 8.49
N ILE A 29 20.18 -6.77 8.58
CA ILE A 29 20.88 -5.62 9.15
C ILE A 29 20.41 -5.43 10.59
N GLN A 30 21.35 -5.54 11.53
CA GLN A 30 21.11 -5.37 12.96
C GLN A 30 21.63 -4.01 13.43
N ASN A 31 21.19 -3.59 14.61
CA ASN A 31 21.62 -2.34 15.25
C ASN A 31 21.41 -1.10 14.38
N ILE A 32 20.26 -1.03 13.72
CA ILE A 32 19.89 0.16 12.96
C ILE A 32 19.74 1.34 13.94
N PRO A 33 20.47 2.44 13.71
CA PRO A 33 20.38 3.59 14.64
C PRO A 33 18.96 4.16 14.65
N THR A 34 18.50 4.57 15.84
CA THR A 34 17.27 5.34 15.96
C THR A 34 17.41 6.67 15.22
N PRO A 35 16.32 7.24 14.69
CA PRO A 35 16.38 8.55 14.07
C PRO A 35 16.97 9.59 15.01
N PRO A 36 17.72 10.57 14.50
CA PRO A 36 18.22 11.66 15.31
C PRO A 36 17.05 12.42 15.97
N PRO A 37 17.25 13.02 17.16
CA PRO A 37 16.20 13.75 17.82
C PRO A 37 15.71 14.89 16.94
N ILE A 38 14.44 14.85 16.56
CA ILE A 38 13.79 15.89 15.77
C ILE A 38 12.96 16.75 16.74
N PHE A 39 13.20 18.04 16.76
CA PHE A 39 12.55 18.99 17.69
C PHE A 39 12.73 18.66 19.20
N GLY A 40 13.87 18.09 19.60
CA GLY A 40 14.13 17.77 21.01
C GLY A 40 13.43 16.50 21.53
N VAL A 41 12.83 15.73 20.65
CA VAL A 41 12.16 14.47 20.97
C VAL A 41 13.13 13.31 20.70
N GLU A 42 13.56 12.61 21.75
CA GLU A 42 14.43 11.45 21.63
C GLU A 42 13.63 10.19 21.24
N TYR A 43 14.05 9.56 20.15
CA TYR A 43 13.48 8.29 19.69
C TYR A 43 14.11 7.12 20.46
N ALA A 44 13.66 6.89 21.71
CA ALA A 44 14.03 5.70 22.44
C ALA A 44 13.23 4.48 21.96
N PHE A 45 13.83 3.30 22.03
CA PHE A 45 13.18 2.04 21.61
C PHE A 45 11.81 1.82 22.27
N ASP A 46 11.65 2.26 23.51
CA ASP A 46 10.44 2.13 24.30
C ASP A 46 9.39 3.25 24.06
N SER A 47 9.73 4.22 23.24
CA SER A 47 8.86 5.38 22.96
C SER A 47 7.76 5.07 21.95
N HIS A 48 6.87 4.11 22.24
CA HIS A 48 5.74 3.73 21.37
C HIS A 48 4.87 4.94 20.98
N ARG A 49 4.73 5.94 21.88
CA ARG A 49 3.97 7.16 21.62
C ARG A 49 4.57 8.01 20.51
N ILE A 50 5.90 8.16 20.49
CA ILE A 50 6.60 9.00 19.51
C ILE A 50 6.49 8.38 18.13
N TYR A 51 6.76 7.08 18.02
CA TYR A 51 6.59 6.34 16.77
C TYR A 51 5.16 6.39 16.26
N PHE A 52 4.17 6.32 17.15
CA PHE A 52 2.75 6.46 16.76
C PHE A 52 2.49 7.82 16.11
N TRP A 53 2.93 8.91 16.72
CA TRP A 53 2.74 10.25 16.18
C TRP A 53 3.50 10.44 14.84
N THR A 54 4.73 9.93 14.75
CA THR A 54 5.52 9.98 13.53
C THR A 54 4.83 9.23 12.38
N LEU A 55 4.33 8.02 12.63
CA LEU A 55 3.56 7.25 11.66
C LEU A 55 2.27 7.96 11.26
N LEU A 56 1.57 8.56 12.22
CA LEU A 56 0.34 9.31 11.96
C LEU A 56 0.60 10.52 11.06
N VAL A 57 1.66 11.29 11.33
CA VAL A 57 2.08 12.41 10.48
C VAL A 57 2.45 11.92 9.08
N PHE A 58 3.19 10.82 8.98
CA PHE A 58 3.55 10.21 7.70
C PHE A 58 2.30 9.79 6.89
N ILE A 59 1.33 9.14 7.53
CA ILE A 59 0.06 8.74 6.89
C ILE A 59 -0.72 9.97 6.41
N LEU A 60 -0.82 11.01 7.23
CA LEU A 60 -1.51 12.24 6.85
C LEU A 60 -0.83 12.94 5.66
N LEU A 61 0.50 12.97 5.66
CA LEU A 61 1.29 13.51 4.56
C LEU A 61 1.10 12.70 3.27
N ALA A 62 1.12 11.37 3.36
CA ALA A 62 0.85 10.48 2.24
C ALA A 62 -0.56 10.69 1.67
N ILE A 63 -1.58 10.78 2.53
CA ILE A 63 -2.97 11.08 2.14
C ILE A 63 -3.06 12.44 1.45
N TRP A 64 -2.43 13.46 2.02
CA TRP A 64 -2.41 14.81 1.44
C TRP A 64 -1.75 14.79 0.05
N MET A 65 -0.60 14.13 -0.07
CA MET A 65 0.13 14.01 -1.34
C MET A 65 -0.72 13.32 -2.40
N VAL A 66 -1.31 12.16 -2.08
CA VAL A 66 -2.18 11.41 -3.02
C VAL A 66 -3.39 12.24 -3.44
N ARG A 67 -4.06 12.92 -2.50
CA ARG A 67 -5.21 13.80 -2.82
C ARG A 67 -4.80 14.95 -3.72
N ARG A 68 -3.67 15.57 -3.45
CA ARG A 68 -3.18 16.70 -4.25
C ARG A 68 -2.80 16.26 -5.67
N LEU A 69 -2.15 15.09 -5.82
CA LEU A 69 -1.83 14.52 -7.13
C LEU A 69 -3.09 14.11 -7.90
N SER A 70 -4.04 13.47 -7.23
CA SER A 70 -5.31 13.05 -7.85
C SER A 70 -6.16 14.23 -8.34
N ALA A 71 -6.01 15.40 -7.73
CA ALA A 71 -6.71 16.61 -8.14
C ALA A 71 -6.04 17.33 -9.34
N ARG A 72 -4.79 16.98 -9.67
CA ARG A 72 -4.02 17.62 -10.74
C ARG A 72 -4.18 16.88 -12.09
N ARG A 73 -3.42 17.34 -13.11
CA ARG A 73 -3.40 16.74 -14.46
C ARG A 73 -3.06 15.26 -14.44
N ALA A 74 -2.09 14.86 -13.58
CA ALA A 74 -1.70 13.46 -13.42
C ALA A 74 -2.86 12.57 -12.95
N GLY A 75 -3.65 13.02 -11.98
CA GLY A 75 -4.81 12.27 -11.49
C GLY A 75 -5.89 12.08 -12.55
N ARG A 76 -6.10 13.08 -13.42
CA ARG A 76 -7.04 12.93 -14.56
C ARG A 76 -6.53 11.96 -15.61
N ALA A 77 -5.23 11.99 -15.89
CA ALA A 77 -4.60 11.03 -16.79
C ALA A 77 -4.72 9.59 -16.25
N TRP A 78 -4.46 9.37 -14.96
CA TRP A 78 -4.64 8.05 -14.34
C TRP A 78 -6.10 7.57 -14.36
N GLU A 79 -7.04 8.50 -14.19
CA GLU A 79 -8.47 8.15 -14.27
C GLU A 79 -8.90 7.76 -15.70
N SER A 80 -8.39 8.45 -16.73
CA SER A 80 -8.68 8.07 -18.13
C SER A 80 -8.04 6.73 -18.50
N ILE A 81 -6.78 6.49 -18.10
CA ILE A 81 -6.09 5.20 -18.31
C ILE A 81 -6.83 4.06 -17.61
N ARG A 82 -7.40 4.31 -16.42
CA ARG A 82 -8.17 3.31 -15.68
C ARG A 82 -9.47 2.94 -16.36
N GLN A 83 -10.11 3.87 -17.07
CA GLN A 83 -11.37 3.62 -17.78
C GLN A 83 -11.12 2.83 -19.06
N ASP A 84 -10.20 3.30 -19.87
CA ASP A 84 -9.78 2.64 -21.12
C ASP A 84 -8.41 3.20 -21.52
N GLU A 85 -7.42 2.32 -21.57
CA GLU A 85 -6.04 2.68 -21.88
C GLU A 85 -5.87 3.09 -23.33
N ASP A 86 -6.50 2.34 -24.26
CA ASP A 86 -6.36 2.56 -25.69
C ASP A 86 -7.01 3.88 -26.10
N VAL A 87 -8.21 4.16 -25.54
CA VAL A 87 -8.88 5.43 -25.75
C VAL A 87 -8.08 6.60 -25.17
N ALA A 88 -7.48 6.43 -23.99
CA ALA A 88 -6.64 7.48 -23.39
C ALA A 88 -5.42 7.80 -24.27
N GLU A 89 -4.79 6.78 -24.87
CA GLU A 89 -3.65 6.95 -25.77
C GLU A 89 -4.05 7.65 -27.06
N LEU A 90 -5.18 7.27 -27.65
CA LEU A 90 -5.75 7.93 -28.83
C LEU A 90 -6.05 9.43 -28.58
N LEU A 91 -6.43 9.78 -27.34
CA LEU A 91 -6.66 11.16 -26.92
C LEU A 91 -5.35 11.92 -26.58
N GLY A 92 -4.18 11.33 -26.84
CA GLY A 92 -2.88 11.96 -26.65
C GLY A 92 -2.33 11.90 -25.22
N VAL A 93 -2.89 11.06 -24.36
CA VAL A 93 -2.34 10.83 -23.02
C VAL A 93 -1.15 9.87 -23.11
N PRO A 94 0.09 10.25 -22.72
CA PRO A 94 1.24 9.36 -22.74
C PRO A 94 1.12 8.30 -21.59
N THR A 95 0.36 7.22 -21.85
CA THR A 95 -0.03 6.20 -20.89
C THR A 95 1.16 5.58 -20.19
N PHE A 96 2.21 5.21 -20.93
CA PHE A 96 3.44 4.63 -20.41
C PHE A 96 4.12 5.51 -19.33
N LYS A 97 4.25 6.82 -19.60
CA LYS A 97 4.86 7.76 -18.65
C LYS A 97 4.05 7.86 -17.35
N TYR A 98 2.73 7.97 -17.45
CA TYR A 98 1.86 8.07 -16.27
C TYR A 98 1.83 6.77 -15.47
N LYS A 99 1.93 5.60 -16.09
CA LYS A 99 2.08 4.32 -15.40
C LYS A 99 3.39 4.27 -14.61
N ILE A 100 4.52 4.63 -15.22
CA ILE A 100 5.82 4.68 -14.52
C ILE A 100 5.74 5.64 -13.32
N TRP A 101 5.17 6.83 -13.49
CA TRP A 101 5.01 7.78 -12.39
C TRP A 101 4.16 7.21 -11.25
N ALA A 102 3.11 6.47 -11.54
CA ALA A 102 2.30 5.81 -10.51
C ALA A 102 3.12 4.78 -9.71
N PHE A 103 3.93 3.96 -10.41
CA PHE A 103 4.82 2.98 -9.75
C PHE A 103 5.89 3.67 -8.90
N VAL A 104 6.57 4.69 -9.43
CA VAL A 104 7.61 5.43 -8.69
C VAL A 104 7.05 6.06 -7.42
N LEU A 105 5.87 6.69 -7.49
CA LEU A 105 5.22 7.28 -6.33
C LEU A 105 4.82 6.22 -5.30
N GLY A 106 4.24 5.11 -5.75
CA GLY A 106 3.90 3.99 -4.86
C GLY A 106 5.13 3.40 -4.19
N ALA A 107 6.19 3.15 -4.94
CA ALA A 107 7.46 2.63 -4.43
C ALA A 107 8.13 3.60 -3.45
N SER A 108 8.07 4.92 -3.71
CA SER A 108 8.61 5.94 -2.81
C SER A 108 7.91 5.96 -1.45
N VAL A 109 6.58 5.86 -1.44
CA VAL A 109 5.80 5.77 -0.19
C VAL A 109 6.10 4.46 0.53
N GLY A 110 6.18 3.34 -0.20
CA GLY A 110 6.52 2.04 0.36
C GLY A 110 7.93 2.02 0.96
N GLY A 111 8.93 2.58 0.25
CA GLY A 111 10.29 2.71 0.75
C GLY A 111 10.40 3.56 2.02
N ALA A 112 9.70 4.71 2.06
CA ALA A 112 9.64 5.54 3.25
C ALA A 112 8.97 4.83 4.45
N ALA A 113 7.91 4.06 4.21
CA ALA A 113 7.29 3.21 5.22
C ALA A 113 8.26 2.13 5.73
N GLY A 114 9.06 1.54 4.82
CA GLY A 114 10.11 0.57 5.17
C GLY A 114 11.19 1.16 6.08
N VAL A 115 11.62 2.39 5.85
CA VAL A 115 12.58 3.10 6.72
C VAL A 115 12.00 3.31 8.12
N LEU A 116 10.72 3.72 8.23
CA LEU A 116 10.05 3.88 9.53
C LEU A 116 9.90 2.53 10.25
N TYR A 117 9.62 1.47 9.51
CA TYR A 117 9.58 0.12 10.07
C TYR A 117 10.94 -0.32 10.61
N ALA A 118 12.01 -0.17 9.81
CA ALA A 118 13.37 -0.51 10.18
C ALA A 118 13.85 0.25 11.42
N SER A 119 13.55 1.56 11.50
CA SER A 119 13.92 2.39 12.64
C SER A 119 13.21 2.02 13.93
N LYS A 120 11.99 1.46 13.84
CA LYS A 120 11.25 1.01 15.02
C LYS A 120 11.70 -0.36 15.50
N THR A 121 11.97 -1.28 14.57
CA THR A 121 12.35 -2.66 14.91
C THR A 121 13.84 -2.79 15.22
N LEU A 122 14.67 -1.79 14.85
CA LEU A 122 16.15 -1.78 14.93
C LEU A 122 16.81 -2.96 14.21
N TYR A 123 16.02 -3.71 13.49
CA TYR A 123 16.40 -4.92 12.78
C TYR A 123 15.55 -5.07 11.52
N ILE A 124 16.19 -5.41 10.42
CA ILE A 124 15.52 -5.67 9.15
C ILE A 124 16.17 -6.86 8.46
N ALA A 125 15.37 -7.82 8.06
CA ALA A 125 15.81 -8.98 7.28
C ALA A 125 14.97 -9.13 6.03
N PRO A 126 15.51 -9.74 4.96
CA PRO A 126 14.72 -10.03 3.76
C PRO A 126 13.48 -10.89 4.03
N ASP A 127 13.53 -11.72 5.08
CA ASP A 127 12.40 -12.56 5.49
C ASP A 127 11.24 -11.76 6.12
N ASN A 128 11.45 -10.50 6.48
CA ASN A 128 10.37 -9.59 6.89
C ASN A 128 9.51 -9.13 5.70
N PHE A 129 9.95 -9.35 4.44
CA PHE A 129 9.28 -8.90 3.22
C PHE A 129 8.82 -10.09 2.37
N THR A 130 8.03 -10.95 2.98
CA THR A 130 7.50 -12.15 2.32
C THR A 130 6.34 -11.84 1.37
N LEU A 131 6.11 -12.75 0.43
CA LEU A 131 4.93 -12.72 -0.45
C LEU A 131 3.61 -12.62 0.36
N GLN A 132 3.57 -13.23 1.55
CA GLN A 132 2.39 -13.20 2.43
C GLN A 132 2.01 -11.77 2.84
N ILE A 133 2.98 -10.91 3.15
CA ILE A 133 2.74 -9.51 3.49
C ILE A 133 2.22 -8.75 2.28
N SER A 134 2.75 -9.02 1.09
CA SER A 134 2.26 -8.41 -0.15
C SER A 134 0.81 -8.79 -0.43
N ILE A 135 0.45 -10.07 -0.24
CA ILE A 135 -0.92 -10.55 -0.36
C ILE A 135 -1.83 -9.90 0.70
N LEU A 136 -1.36 -9.75 1.93
CA LEU A 136 -2.11 -9.07 2.99
C LEU A 136 -2.40 -7.61 2.64
N ILE A 137 -1.39 -6.87 2.15
CA ILE A 137 -1.56 -5.47 1.74
C ILE A 137 -2.58 -5.39 0.58
N LEU A 138 -2.46 -6.27 -0.41
CA LEU A 138 -3.42 -6.35 -1.51
C LEU A 138 -4.83 -6.64 -0.98
N ALA A 139 -4.95 -7.58 -0.05
CA ALA A 139 -6.22 -7.91 0.61
C ALA A 139 -6.83 -6.69 1.30
N CYS A 140 -6.04 -5.91 2.04
CA CYS A 140 -6.50 -4.69 2.70
C CYS A 140 -7.05 -3.66 1.69
N VAL A 141 -6.41 -3.52 0.53
CA VAL A 141 -6.83 -2.59 -0.53
C VAL A 141 -8.12 -3.06 -1.20
N VAL A 142 -8.21 -4.36 -1.54
CA VAL A 142 -9.41 -4.94 -2.18
C VAL A 142 -10.59 -4.92 -1.22
N PHE A 143 -10.39 -5.34 0.02
CA PHE A 143 -11.41 -5.34 1.08
C PHE A 143 -11.91 -3.94 1.38
N GLY A 144 -11.00 -2.97 1.49
CA GLY A 144 -11.36 -1.56 1.74
C GLY A 144 -12.11 -0.90 0.60
N GLY A 145 -11.82 -1.29 -0.63
CA GLY A 145 -12.34 -0.74 -1.88
C GLY A 145 -11.30 0.05 -2.66
N VAL A 146 -11.03 -0.42 -3.87
CA VAL A 146 -10.03 0.18 -4.76
C VAL A 146 -10.41 1.62 -5.13
N GLY A 147 -9.53 2.57 -4.79
CA GLY A 147 -9.69 3.99 -5.11
C GLY A 147 -10.37 4.84 -4.04
N ASN A 148 -10.71 4.26 -2.88
CA ASN A 148 -11.19 5.00 -1.72
C ASN A 148 -10.19 4.90 -0.56
N ILE A 149 -9.50 6.01 -0.24
CA ILE A 149 -8.48 6.05 0.83
C ILE A 149 -9.07 5.63 2.19
N TRP A 150 -10.26 6.09 2.51
CA TRP A 150 -10.93 5.78 3.77
C TRP A 150 -11.31 4.30 3.88
N GLY A 151 -11.74 3.71 2.75
CA GLY A 151 -12.00 2.28 2.67
C GLY A 151 -10.74 1.46 2.94
N VAL A 152 -9.62 1.82 2.31
CA VAL A 152 -8.34 1.14 2.50
C VAL A 152 -7.84 1.24 3.94
N ILE A 153 -7.98 2.40 4.60
CA ILE A 153 -7.63 2.56 6.01
C ILE A 153 -8.48 1.64 6.90
N LEU A 154 -9.80 1.62 6.70
CA LEU A 154 -10.68 0.72 7.43
C LEU A 154 -10.34 -0.75 7.16
N GLY A 155 -10.09 -1.12 5.91
CA GLY A 155 -9.68 -2.46 5.53
C GLY A 155 -8.38 -2.89 6.22
N ALA A 156 -7.39 -2.00 6.25
CA ALA A 156 -6.12 -2.25 6.93
C ALA A 156 -6.30 -2.43 8.45
N VAL A 157 -7.09 -1.56 9.10
CA VAL A 157 -7.37 -1.67 10.54
C VAL A 157 -8.08 -2.99 10.85
N VAL A 158 -9.11 -3.36 10.09
CA VAL A 158 -9.88 -4.58 10.34
C VAL A 158 -9.00 -5.82 10.10
N LEU A 159 -8.33 -5.92 8.96
CA LEU A 159 -7.55 -7.11 8.60
C LEU A 159 -6.25 -7.23 9.41
N ALA A 160 -5.64 -6.13 9.85
CA ALA A 160 -4.45 -6.19 10.68
C ALA A 160 -4.78 -6.47 12.15
N TYR A 161 -5.86 -5.86 12.69
CA TYR A 161 -6.19 -5.95 14.12
C TYR A 161 -6.98 -7.19 14.50
N LEU A 162 -7.87 -7.68 13.60
CA LEU A 162 -8.77 -8.79 13.89
C LEU A 162 -8.03 -10.10 14.22
N PRO A 163 -7.00 -10.52 13.47
CA PRO A 163 -6.27 -11.77 13.76
C PRO A 163 -5.49 -11.72 15.07
N ASP A 164 -4.98 -10.56 15.46
CA ASP A 164 -4.19 -10.41 16.68
C ASP A 164 -5.05 -10.54 17.95
N ARG A 165 -6.37 -10.29 17.83
CA ARG A 165 -7.32 -10.42 18.96
C ARG A 165 -7.90 -11.82 19.11
N ILE A 166 -7.97 -12.58 18.03
CA ILE A 166 -8.60 -13.91 18.04
C ILE A 166 -7.51 -14.95 17.79
N ARG A 167 -7.01 -15.59 18.84
CA ARG A 167 -5.93 -16.60 18.76
C ARG A 167 -6.20 -17.71 17.75
N PHE A 168 -7.45 -18.15 17.61
CA PHE A 168 -7.83 -19.14 16.62
C PHE A 168 -7.63 -18.67 15.18
N LEU A 169 -7.78 -17.36 14.91
CA LEU A 169 -7.55 -16.78 13.59
C LEU A 169 -6.06 -16.59 13.28
N SER A 170 -5.18 -16.53 14.27
CA SER A 170 -3.75 -16.33 14.06
C SER A 170 -3.09 -17.54 13.39
N GLU A 171 -3.51 -18.76 13.71
CA GLU A 171 -3.00 -19.99 13.10
C GLU A 171 -3.54 -20.18 11.67
N ALA A 172 -4.79 -19.79 11.41
CA ALA A 172 -5.44 -19.89 10.10
C ALA A 172 -5.48 -18.56 9.33
N ARG A 173 -4.57 -17.63 9.62
CA ARG A 173 -4.57 -16.24 9.12
C ARG A 173 -4.75 -16.15 7.60
N LEU A 174 -4.01 -16.94 6.84
CA LEU A 174 -4.09 -16.95 5.37
C LEU A 174 -5.43 -17.49 4.86
N LEU A 175 -5.96 -18.53 5.52
CA LEU A 175 -7.26 -19.12 5.17
C LEU A 175 -8.38 -18.11 5.41
N VAL A 176 -8.35 -17.44 6.57
CA VAL A 176 -9.34 -16.41 6.92
C VAL A 176 -9.28 -15.24 5.94
N PHE A 177 -8.10 -14.75 5.59
CA PHE A 177 -7.96 -13.69 4.60
C PHE A 177 -8.48 -14.11 3.23
N GLY A 178 -8.13 -15.32 2.76
CA GLY A 178 -8.64 -15.85 1.52
C GLY A 178 -10.15 -15.96 1.51
N LEU A 179 -10.74 -16.51 2.57
CA LEU A 179 -12.18 -16.65 2.71
C LEU A 179 -12.90 -15.29 2.75
N VAL A 180 -12.39 -14.35 3.54
CA VAL A 180 -12.94 -12.98 3.62
C VAL A 180 -12.89 -12.30 2.25
N LEU A 181 -11.79 -12.44 1.50
CA LEU A 181 -11.67 -11.89 0.15
C LEU A 181 -12.68 -12.52 -0.81
N VAL A 182 -12.81 -13.85 -0.82
CA VAL A 182 -13.77 -14.55 -1.70
C VAL A 182 -15.19 -14.12 -1.39
N ILE A 183 -15.59 -14.11 -0.12
CA ILE A 183 -16.92 -13.66 0.32
C ILE A 183 -17.14 -12.20 -0.10
N MET A 184 -16.15 -11.34 0.15
CA MET A 184 -16.27 -9.92 -0.17
C MET A 184 -16.39 -9.67 -1.67
N MET A 185 -15.57 -10.33 -2.49
CA MET A 185 -15.63 -10.19 -3.94
C MET A 185 -16.95 -10.71 -4.52
N ASN A 186 -17.55 -11.74 -3.88
CA ASN A 186 -18.85 -12.28 -4.32
C ASN A 186 -20.03 -11.37 -3.92
N LEU A 187 -19.99 -10.80 -2.69
CA LEU A 187 -21.08 -9.97 -2.17
C LEU A 187 -20.97 -8.50 -2.57
N ARG A 188 -19.74 -7.95 -2.59
CA ARG A 188 -19.47 -6.54 -2.90
C ARG A 188 -18.13 -6.38 -3.63
N PRO A 189 -18.11 -6.57 -4.96
CA PRO A 189 -16.89 -6.48 -5.76
C PRO A 189 -16.22 -5.09 -5.71
N ASP A 190 -16.98 -4.04 -5.35
CA ASP A 190 -16.47 -2.66 -5.22
C ASP A 190 -15.81 -2.37 -3.85
N GLY A 191 -15.74 -3.36 -2.94
CA GLY A 191 -15.18 -3.20 -1.60
C GLY A 191 -16.18 -2.64 -0.56
N LEU A 192 -15.71 -2.47 0.71
CA LEU A 192 -16.54 -1.95 1.82
C LEU A 192 -17.05 -0.55 1.55
N LEU A 193 -16.18 0.33 1.06
CA LEU A 193 -16.51 1.71 0.75
C LEU A 193 -16.19 2.00 -0.73
N PRO A 194 -17.10 1.71 -1.65
CA PRO A 194 -16.88 1.98 -3.06
C PRO A 194 -16.67 3.47 -3.28
N ARG A 195 -15.77 3.80 -4.20
CA ARG A 195 -15.59 5.18 -4.66
C ARG A 195 -16.91 5.63 -5.30
N LYS A 196 -17.54 6.70 -4.79
CA LYS A 196 -18.68 7.34 -5.47
C LYS A 196 -18.25 7.65 -6.89
N LYS A 197 -18.80 6.90 -7.85
CA LYS A 197 -18.74 7.31 -9.26
C LYS A 197 -19.32 8.71 -9.30
N ARG A 198 -18.53 9.69 -9.71
CA ARG A 198 -19.09 10.97 -10.16
C ARG A 198 -19.86 10.64 -11.45
N GLU A 199 -21.08 10.21 -11.32
CA GLU A 199 -22.06 10.39 -12.38
C GLU A 199 -22.18 11.91 -12.58
N LYS A 200 -21.35 12.46 -13.44
CA LYS A 200 -21.77 13.61 -14.20
C LYS A 200 -22.90 13.05 -15.05
N ALA A 201 -24.11 13.18 -14.55
CA ALA A 201 -25.29 13.10 -15.35
C ALA A 201 -25.12 14.10 -16.50
N LEU A 202 -24.64 13.61 -17.63
CA LEU A 202 -24.95 14.16 -18.92
C LEU A 202 -26.42 13.79 -19.12
N VAL A 203 -27.31 14.45 -18.36
CA VAL A 203 -28.68 14.60 -18.74
C VAL A 203 -28.63 15.51 -19.96
N ILE A 204 -28.46 14.89 -21.11
CA ILE A 204 -28.92 15.47 -22.37
C ILE A 204 -30.44 15.57 -22.18
N LYS A 205 -30.91 16.73 -21.73
CA LYS A 205 -32.28 17.10 -21.89
C LYS A 205 -32.50 17.19 -23.40
N GLU A 206 -33.01 16.10 -23.98
CA GLU A 206 -33.77 16.22 -25.21
C GLU A 206 -34.96 17.11 -24.89
N LYS A 207 -34.95 18.31 -25.48
CA LYS A 207 -36.14 19.12 -25.75
C LYS A 207 -36.44 18.99 -27.21
#